data_6c634d12026b6f3b71c7782364a0cc78
#
_entry.id   6c634d12026b6f3b71c7782364a0cc78
#
_cell.length_a   1.000
_cell.length_b   1.000
_cell.length_c   1.000
_cell.angle_alpha   90.00
_cell.angle_beta   90.00
_cell.angle_gamma   90.00
#
_symmetry.space_group_name_H-M   'P 1'
#
loop_
_entity.id
_entity.type
_entity.pdbx_description
1 polymer ?
#
loop_
_entity_poly.entity_id
_entity_poly.type
_entity_poly.pdbx_seq_one_letter_code
_entity_poly.pdbx_strand_id
1 'polypeptide(L)'
;LMEDNEFSQSYIKKILDKLKKELTIDDLEDFDLVQKQVVDWIGETIKIADIKLKTRPQVIVLVGPTGVGKTTTVAKIAARYNPIASDHPLRVCLLNADNYRIGAKDQIETYASLLSIPIASIDKDGDFVNKVNSYGTDTDVIIVDTLGCSHKDYEKIAVLRRRLDSKGAMPEVYLTMTAMTKASDMKEILQQFEIFSYNSVIVTKLDETGCIGNLISVLDEKNKSIAYL
;
A
#
# COMPACT_ATOMS: atom_id res chain seq x y z
N LEU A 1 -21.00 -7.81 -17.69
CA LEU A 1 -20.55 -8.16 -16.33
C LEU A 1 -19.16 -7.61 -16.00
N MET A 2 -18.12 -7.91 -16.79
CA MET A 2 -16.78 -7.36 -16.53
C MET A 2 -16.70 -5.86 -16.84
N GLU A 3 -17.34 -5.37 -17.90
CA GLU A 3 -17.45 -3.93 -18.22
C GLU A 3 -18.18 -3.18 -17.12
N ASP A 4 -19.30 -3.70 -16.62
CA ASP A 4 -20.06 -3.12 -15.52
C ASP A 4 -19.27 -3.05 -14.22
N ASN A 5 -18.27 -3.90 -14.06
CA ASN A 5 -17.31 -3.90 -12.96
C ASN A 5 -16.02 -3.13 -13.26
N GLU A 6 -16.02 -2.31 -14.31
CA GLU A 6 -14.92 -1.38 -14.67
C GLU A 6 -13.58 -2.05 -15.04
N PHE A 7 -13.58 -3.33 -15.49
CA PHE A 7 -12.36 -3.92 -16.03
C PHE A 7 -11.94 -3.24 -17.34
N SER A 8 -10.63 -3.07 -17.53
CA SER A 8 -10.11 -2.47 -18.77
C SER A 8 -10.35 -3.38 -19.97
N GLN A 9 -10.53 -2.81 -21.16
CA GLN A 9 -10.74 -3.58 -22.39
C GLN A 9 -9.58 -4.55 -22.69
N SER A 10 -8.35 -4.17 -22.36
CA SER A 10 -7.18 -5.03 -22.51
C SER A 10 -7.24 -6.24 -21.59
N TYR A 11 -7.70 -6.05 -20.35
CA TYR A 11 -7.87 -7.13 -19.38
C TYR A 11 -9.02 -8.07 -19.79
N ILE A 12 -10.16 -7.52 -20.21
CA ILE A 12 -11.30 -8.28 -20.72
C ILE A 12 -10.86 -9.16 -21.89
N LYS A 13 -10.12 -8.59 -22.86
CA LYS A 13 -9.58 -9.34 -23.99
C LYS A 13 -8.69 -10.51 -23.55
N LYS A 14 -7.80 -10.27 -22.58
CA LYS A 14 -6.94 -11.32 -22.00
C LYS A 14 -7.76 -12.49 -21.44
N ILE A 15 -8.85 -12.20 -20.72
CA ILE A 15 -9.75 -13.24 -20.19
C ILE A 15 -10.52 -13.94 -21.30
N LEU A 16 -11.04 -13.20 -22.28
CA LEU A 16 -11.75 -13.80 -23.44
C LEU A 16 -10.85 -14.71 -24.26
N ASP A 17 -9.60 -14.33 -24.49
CA ASP A 17 -8.65 -15.16 -25.21
C ASP A 17 -8.30 -16.43 -24.41
N LYS A 18 -8.24 -16.34 -23.08
CA LYS A 18 -8.05 -17.50 -22.19
C LYS A 18 -9.27 -18.43 -22.22
N LEU A 19 -10.50 -17.88 -22.17
CA LEU A 19 -11.74 -18.67 -22.30
C LEU A 19 -11.75 -19.49 -23.58
N LYS A 20 -11.49 -18.88 -24.73
CA LYS A 20 -11.47 -19.55 -26.04
C LYS A 20 -10.40 -20.63 -26.14
N LYS A 21 -9.33 -20.53 -25.37
CA LYS A 21 -8.20 -21.48 -25.40
C LYS A 21 -8.41 -22.66 -24.48
N GLU A 22 -9.03 -22.47 -23.33
CA GLU A 22 -9.06 -23.44 -22.24
C GLU A 22 -10.41 -24.15 -22.10
N LEU A 23 -11.51 -23.57 -22.63
CA LEU A 23 -12.85 -24.18 -22.55
C LEU A 23 -13.31 -24.71 -23.90
N THR A 24 -14.07 -25.79 -23.85
CA THR A 24 -14.76 -26.36 -25.03
C THR A 24 -16.00 -25.53 -25.39
N ILE A 25 -16.59 -25.78 -26.57
CA ILE A 25 -17.82 -25.09 -26.99
C ILE A 25 -18.95 -25.39 -26.01
N ASP A 26 -19.08 -26.64 -25.56
CA ASP A 26 -20.12 -27.06 -24.63
C ASP A 26 -19.93 -26.36 -23.24
N ASP A 27 -18.69 -26.22 -22.77
CA ASP A 27 -18.40 -25.46 -21.52
C ASP A 27 -18.78 -23.99 -21.62
N LEU A 28 -18.63 -23.38 -22.81
CA LEU A 28 -18.97 -21.97 -23.05
C LEU A 28 -20.48 -21.71 -23.04
N GLU A 29 -21.32 -22.75 -23.24
CA GLU A 29 -22.79 -22.66 -23.12
C GLU A 29 -23.25 -22.66 -21.64
N ASP A 30 -22.41 -23.16 -20.72
CA ASP A 30 -22.68 -23.15 -19.28
C ASP A 30 -22.20 -21.84 -18.64
N PHE A 31 -23.14 -20.88 -18.45
CA PHE A 31 -22.83 -19.55 -17.90
C PHE A 31 -22.25 -19.62 -16.49
N ASP A 32 -22.73 -20.54 -15.64
CA ASP A 32 -22.26 -20.65 -14.25
C ASP A 32 -20.82 -21.17 -14.20
N LEU A 33 -20.48 -22.14 -15.07
CA LEU A 33 -19.13 -22.64 -15.23
C LEU A 33 -18.19 -21.53 -15.71
N VAL A 34 -18.59 -20.79 -16.77
CA VAL A 34 -17.80 -19.68 -17.31
C VAL A 34 -17.57 -18.60 -16.24
N GLN A 35 -18.64 -18.22 -15.53
CA GLN A 35 -18.53 -17.20 -14.49
C GLN A 35 -17.56 -17.62 -13.37
N LYS A 36 -17.69 -18.85 -12.89
CA LYS A 36 -16.79 -19.38 -11.86
C LYS A 36 -15.34 -19.37 -12.33
N GLN A 37 -15.09 -19.87 -13.53
CA GLN A 37 -13.74 -19.95 -14.10
C GLN A 37 -13.11 -18.56 -14.28
N VAL A 38 -13.89 -17.56 -14.71
CA VAL A 38 -13.44 -16.17 -14.82
C VAL A 38 -13.07 -15.58 -13.46
N VAL A 39 -13.88 -15.83 -12.41
CA VAL A 39 -13.59 -15.38 -11.05
C VAL A 39 -12.30 -16.00 -10.51
N ASP A 40 -12.10 -17.31 -10.72
CA ASP A 40 -10.90 -18.02 -10.31
C ASP A 40 -9.65 -17.41 -11.01
N TRP A 41 -9.72 -17.18 -12.31
CA TRP A 41 -8.63 -16.56 -13.06
C TRP A 41 -8.35 -15.11 -12.67
N ILE A 42 -9.37 -14.32 -12.34
CA ILE A 42 -9.18 -12.97 -11.78
C ILE A 42 -8.40 -13.09 -10.47
N GLY A 43 -8.79 -14.02 -9.60
CA GLY A 43 -8.09 -14.28 -8.34
C GLY A 43 -6.61 -14.64 -8.55
N GLU A 44 -6.29 -15.47 -9.54
CA GLU A 44 -4.91 -15.85 -9.90
C GLU A 44 -4.05 -14.66 -10.36
N THR A 45 -4.66 -13.62 -10.95
CA THR A 45 -3.91 -12.42 -11.39
C THR A 45 -3.55 -11.48 -10.26
N ILE A 46 -4.25 -11.58 -9.12
CA ILE A 46 -4.01 -10.72 -7.96
C ILE A 46 -2.76 -11.22 -7.23
N LYS A 47 -1.68 -10.46 -7.34
CA LYS A 47 -0.43 -10.77 -6.65
C LYS A 47 -0.46 -10.26 -5.22
N ILE A 48 -0.28 -11.16 -4.26
CA ILE A 48 -0.17 -10.80 -2.85
C ILE A 48 1.31 -10.78 -2.46
N ALA A 49 1.72 -9.71 -1.77
CA ALA A 49 3.08 -9.57 -1.27
C ALA A 49 3.34 -10.51 -0.09
N ASP A 50 4.52 -11.14 -0.07
CA ASP A 50 4.97 -11.92 1.08
C ASP A 50 5.52 -10.97 2.15
N ILE A 51 4.68 -10.66 3.14
CA ILE A 51 5.02 -9.74 4.23
C ILE A 51 5.64 -10.54 5.36
N LYS A 52 6.97 -10.65 5.37
CA LYS A 52 7.74 -11.26 6.45
C LYS A 52 8.69 -10.25 7.06
N LEU A 53 8.89 -10.34 8.36
CA LEU A 53 9.94 -9.58 9.04
C LEU A 53 11.30 -10.13 8.62
N LYS A 54 12.03 -9.37 7.80
CA LYS A 54 13.33 -9.78 7.22
C LYS A 54 14.52 -9.26 8.02
N THR A 55 14.32 -8.14 8.72
CA THR A 55 15.36 -7.43 9.48
C THR A 55 14.84 -7.04 10.86
N ARG A 56 15.75 -6.68 11.76
CA ARG A 56 15.39 -6.06 13.05
C ARG A 56 16.27 -4.83 13.25
N PRO A 57 15.66 -3.64 13.37
CA PRO A 57 14.23 -3.38 13.18
C PRO A 57 13.79 -3.57 11.73
N GLN A 58 12.55 -4.03 11.51
CA GLN A 58 11.89 -3.90 10.22
C GLN A 58 11.37 -2.48 10.09
N VAL A 59 11.84 -1.76 9.08
CA VAL A 59 11.37 -0.38 8.82
C VAL A 59 10.33 -0.40 7.71
N ILE A 60 9.12 0.05 8.01
CA ILE A 60 7.98 0.13 7.09
C ILE A 60 7.68 1.61 6.82
N VAL A 61 7.67 2.02 5.57
CA VAL A 61 7.39 3.39 5.16
C VAL A 61 6.15 3.43 4.27
N LEU A 62 5.15 4.22 4.63
CA LEU A 62 3.98 4.44 3.79
C LEU A 62 4.12 5.75 3.03
N VAL A 63 4.10 5.67 1.69
CA VAL A 63 4.07 6.83 0.79
C VAL A 63 2.78 6.84 -0.02
N GLY A 64 2.43 7.97 -0.62
CA GLY A 64 1.24 8.06 -1.49
C GLY A 64 0.54 9.41 -1.44
N PRO A 65 -0.52 9.58 -2.24
CA PRO A 65 -1.28 10.82 -2.34
C PRO A 65 -1.89 11.30 -1.01
N THR A 66 -2.33 12.55 -1.01
CA THR A 66 -3.06 13.13 0.13
C THR A 66 -4.44 12.47 0.24
N GLY A 67 -4.89 12.20 1.48
CA GLY A 67 -6.24 11.69 1.75
C GLY A 67 -6.49 10.21 1.46
N VAL A 68 -5.45 9.45 1.08
CA VAL A 68 -5.58 8.01 0.81
C VAL A 68 -5.59 7.12 2.07
N GLY A 69 -5.53 7.69 3.27
CA GLY A 69 -5.61 6.94 4.52
C GLY A 69 -4.28 6.42 5.07
N LYS A 70 -3.11 6.99 4.71
CA LYS A 70 -1.80 6.57 5.20
C LYS A 70 -1.74 6.50 6.73
N THR A 71 -2.02 7.60 7.42
CA THR A 71 -1.99 7.69 8.89
C THR A 71 -2.89 6.65 9.55
N THR A 72 -4.09 6.44 9.02
CA THR A 72 -5.01 5.41 9.51
C THR A 72 -4.45 4.00 9.28
N THR A 73 -3.83 3.77 8.13
CA THR A 73 -3.20 2.49 7.80
C THR A 73 -1.97 2.22 8.67
N VAL A 74 -1.15 3.24 8.94
CA VAL A 74 -0.05 3.17 9.91
C VAL A 74 -0.55 2.70 11.27
N ALA A 75 -1.64 3.28 11.78
CA ALA A 75 -2.24 2.88 13.04
C ALA A 75 -2.76 1.44 13.02
N LYS A 76 -3.41 1.00 11.92
CA LYS A 76 -3.89 -0.39 11.75
C LYS A 76 -2.73 -1.39 11.72
N ILE A 77 -1.64 -1.08 11.00
CA ILE A 77 -0.45 -1.94 10.94
C ILE A 77 0.22 -1.99 12.32
N ALA A 78 0.34 -0.85 13.00
CA ALA A 78 0.90 -0.80 14.36
C ALA A 78 0.07 -1.65 15.34
N ALA A 79 -1.24 -1.53 15.31
CA ALA A 79 -2.14 -2.34 16.14
C ALA A 79 -1.99 -3.84 15.89
N ARG A 80 -1.79 -4.24 14.63
CA ARG A 80 -1.59 -5.66 14.26
C ARG A 80 -0.33 -6.27 14.89
N TYR A 81 0.73 -5.47 15.05
CA TYR A 81 1.99 -5.91 15.65
C TYR A 81 2.07 -5.69 17.17
N ASN A 82 1.15 -4.89 17.73
CA ASN A 82 1.15 -4.54 19.16
C ASN A 82 0.72 -5.72 20.04
N PRO A 83 1.23 -5.81 21.30
CA PRO A 83 0.88 -6.85 22.29
C PRO A 83 -0.61 -7.07 22.52
N ILE A 84 -1.43 -6.04 22.32
CA ILE A 84 -2.88 -6.10 22.61
C ILE A 84 -3.65 -6.96 21.59
N ALA A 85 -3.13 -7.06 20.36
CA ALA A 85 -3.84 -7.70 19.23
C ALA A 85 -3.13 -8.94 18.66
N SER A 86 -1.95 -9.31 19.18
CA SER A 86 -1.13 -10.40 18.63
C SER A 86 -0.71 -11.41 19.70
N ASP A 87 -0.79 -12.70 19.35
CA ASP A 87 -0.23 -13.80 20.16
C ASP A 87 1.31 -13.74 20.25
N HIS A 88 1.93 -13.03 19.33
CA HIS A 88 3.38 -12.78 19.28
C HIS A 88 3.65 -11.27 19.19
N PRO A 89 3.56 -10.56 20.32
CA PRO A 89 3.70 -9.10 20.34
C PRO A 89 5.12 -8.65 19.96
N LEU A 90 5.18 -7.64 19.10
CA LEU A 90 6.41 -7.00 18.71
C LEU A 90 6.50 -5.60 19.34
N ARG A 91 7.72 -5.15 19.60
CA ARG A 91 7.96 -3.78 20.03
C ARG A 91 7.90 -2.87 18.82
N VAL A 92 6.87 -2.03 18.78
CA VAL A 92 6.58 -1.11 17.67
C VAL A 92 6.93 0.32 18.05
N CYS A 93 7.49 1.09 17.11
CA CYS A 93 7.68 2.53 17.22
C CYS A 93 7.09 3.22 15.99
N LEU A 94 6.47 4.39 16.16
CA LEU A 94 6.02 5.23 15.07
C LEU A 94 7.01 6.36 14.81
N LEU A 95 7.26 6.65 13.53
CA LEU A 95 7.95 7.87 13.11
C LEU A 95 7.00 8.72 12.27
N ASN A 96 6.85 10.00 12.62
CA ASN A 96 6.02 10.94 11.88
C ASN A 96 6.88 11.86 11.01
N ALA A 97 6.69 11.79 9.69
CA ALA A 97 7.28 12.68 8.70
C ALA A 97 6.26 13.66 8.08
N ASP A 98 5.01 13.70 8.58
CA ASP A 98 3.97 14.66 8.17
C ASP A 98 3.88 15.83 9.17
N ASN A 99 4.85 16.74 9.10
CA ASN A 99 4.90 17.91 9.99
C ASN A 99 4.23 19.16 9.40
N TYR A 100 3.67 19.07 8.18
CA TYR A 100 3.09 20.22 7.49
C TYR A 100 1.59 20.35 7.64
N ARG A 101 0.89 19.25 7.88
CA ARG A 101 -0.55 19.23 7.97
C ARG A 101 -1.01 19.48 9.39
N ILE A 102 -1.73 20.60 9.59
CA ILE A 102 -2.35 20.94 10.88
C ILE A 102 -3.23 19.76 11.33
N GLY A 103 -3.03 19.30 12.57
CA GLY A 103 -3.78 18.17 13.15
C GLY A 103 -3.30 16.75 12.74
N ALA A 104 -2.41 16.60 11.74
CA ALA A 104 -1.87 15.28 11.40
C ALA A 104 -1.02 14.71 12.54
N LYS A 105 -0.21 15.58 13.16
CA LYS A 105 0.60 15.24 14.33
C LYS A 105 -0.27 14.77 15.49
N ASP A 106 -1.31 15.52 15.82
CA ASP A 106 -2.22 15.18 16.91
C ASP A 106 -2.94 13.86 16.67
N GLN A 107 -3.30 13.58 15.41
CA GLN A 107 -3.95 12.34 15.03
C GLN A 107 -3.03 11.12 15.24
N ILE A 108 -1.80 11.16 14.77
CA ILE A 108 -0.88 10.03 14.92
C ILE A 108 -0.40 9.86 16.37
N GLU A 109 -0.23 10.96 17.13
CA GLU A 109 0.07 10.94 18.55
C GLU A 109 -1.08 10.31 19.36
N THR A 110 -2.33 10.60 18.98
CA THR A 110 -3.50 9.94 19.58
C THR A 110 -3.46 8.44 19.36
N TYR A 111 -3.17 7.97 18.14
CA TYR A 111 -3.03 6.54 17.87
C TYR A 111 -1.88 5.91 18.65
N ALA A 112 -0.73 6.56 18.72
CA ALA A 112 0.42 6.09 19.50
C ALA A 112 0.07 5.94 20.98
N SER A 113 -0.64 6.92 21.54
CA SER A 113 -1.12 6.91 22.94
C SER A 113 -2.10 5.77 23.19
N LEU A 114 -3.09 5.58 22.31
CA LEU A 114 -4.08 4.49 22.42
C LEU A 114 -3.42 3.10 22.38
N LEU A 115 -2.38 2.95 21.56
CA LEU A 115 -1.63 1.70 21.41
C LEU A 115 -0.50 1.56 22.45
N SER A 116 -0.25 2.58 23.27
CA SER A 116 0.87 2.64 24.22
C SER A 116 2.23 2.38 23.58
N ILE A 117 2.47 2.94 22.39
CA ILE A 117 3.73 2.78 21.64
C ILE A 117 4.46 4.12 21.51
N PRO A 118 5.80 4.13 21.49
CA PRO A 118 6.58 5.35 21.31
C PRO A 118 6.39 5.95 19.92
N ILE A 119 6.46 7.28 19.86
CA ILE A 119 6.42 8.06 18.62
C ILE A 119 7.52 9.13 18.63
N ALA A 120 8.12 9.40 17.47
CA ALA A 120 9.05 10.50 17.26
C ALA A 120 8.82 11.18 15.91
N SER A 121 9.21 12.47 15.80
CA SER A 121 9.09 13.23 14.55
C SER A 121 10.38 13.20 13.75
N ILE A 122 10.24 13.23 12.42
CA ILE A 122 11.31 13.43 11.42
C ILE A 122 11.15 14.86 10.89
N ASP A 123 11.96 15.80 11.37
CA ASP A 123 11.77 17.22 11.09
C ASP A 123 12.61 17.72 9.92
N LYS A 124 13.78 17.15 9.70
CA LYS A 124 14.76 17.59 8.71
C LYS A 124 15.47 16.44 8.01
N ASP A 125 16.21 16.78 6.96
CA ASP A 125 17.03 15.82 6.21
C ASP A 125 18.07 15.17 7.16
N GLY A 126 18.20 13.84 7.07
CA GLY A 126 19.10 13.04 7.91
C GLY A 126 18.49 12.56 9.25
N ASP A 127 17.39 13.13 9.71
CA ASP A 127 16.72 12.69 10.95
C ASP A 127 16.20 11.25 10.83
N PHE A 128 15.77 10.83 9.65
CA PHE A 128 15.26 9.48 9.43
C PHE A 128 16.26 8.41 9.88
N VAL A 129 17.49 8.46 9.36
CA VAL A 129 18.54 7.47 9.73
C VAL A 129 18.88 7.55 11.21
N ASN A 130 19.00 8.76 11.76
CA ASN A 130 19.30 8.95 13.18
C ASN A 130 18.21 8.36 14.07
N LYS A 131 16.92 8.56 13.73
CA LYS A 131 15.79 8.01 14.47
C LYS A 131 15.71 6.49 14.34
N VAL A 132 15.88 5.95 13.13
CA VAL A 132 15.93 4.50 12.92
C VAL A 132 17.04 3.87 13.76
N ASN A 133 18.22 4.44 13.80
CA ASN A 133 19.34 3.93 14.61
C ASN A 133 19.04 4.06 16.12
N SER A 134 18.48 5.19 16.55
CA SER A 134 18.20 5.47 17.98
C SER A 134 17.12 4.55 18.55
N TYR A 135 16.06 4.31 17.81
CA TYR A 135 14.94 3.44 18.24
C TYR A 135 15.15 1.96 17.89
N GLY A 136 16.01 1.67 16.90
CA GLY A 136 16.20 0.33 16.36
C GLY A 136 16.78 -0.68 17.32
N THR A 137 17.50 -0.26 18.37
CA THR A 137 18.05 -1.16 19.40
C THR A 137 16.98 -1.85 20.23
N ASP A 138 15.88 -1.14 20.51
CA ASP A 138 14.82 -1.60 21.41
C ASP A 138 13.49 -1.85 20.71
N THR A 139 13.47 -1.83 19.38
CA THR A 139 12.26 -1.93 18.57
C THR A 139 12.39 -3.05 17.54
N ASP A 140 11.33 -3.81 17.34
CA ASP A 140 11.28 -4.87 16.31
C ASP A 140 10.74 -4.33 14.98
N VAL A 141 9.78 -3.37 15.05
CA VAL A 141 9.15 -2.75 13.86
C VAL A 141 9.06 -1.23 14.04
N ILE A 142 9.57 -0.50 13.07
CA ILE A 142 9.43 0.95 12.96
C ILE A 142 8.49 1.25 11.80
N ILE A 143 7.39 1.98 12.05
CA ILE A 143 6.43 2.35 11.01
C ILE A 143 6.45 3.86 10.82
N VAL A 144 6.63 4.29 9.58
CA VAL A 144 6.79 5.71 9.21
C VAL A 144 5.56 6.21 8.48
N ASP A 145 4.88 7.19 9.09
CA ASP A 145 3.84 7.96 8.43
C ASP A 145 4.46 9.13 7.68
N THR A 146 4.06 9.34 6.42
CA THR A 146 4.63 10.38 5.59
C THR A 146 3.60 11.40 5.13
N LEU A 147 4.08 12.60 4.81
CA LEU A 147 3.28 13.62 4.15
C LEU A 147 2.64 13.05 2.86
N GLY A 148 1.35 13.31 2.68
CA GLY A 148 0.67 13.05 1.42
C GLY A 148 1.08 14.07 0.35
N CYS A 149 1.56 13.58 -0.79
CA CYS A 149 1.93 14.42 -1.92
C CYS A 149 1.02 14.11 -3.10
N SER A 150 0.49 15.15 -3.77
CA SER A 150 -0.12 14.93 -5.09
C SER A 150 0.91 14.31 -6.03
N HIS A 151 0.51 13.34 -6.85
CA HIS A 151 1.37 12.77 -7.89
C HIS A 151 1.86 13.80 -8.92
N LYS A 152 1.23 14.98 -8.96
CA LYS A 152 1.63 16.12 -9.80
C LYS A 152 2.58 17.11 -9.12
N ASP A 153 2.86 16.93 -7.83
CA ASP A 153 3.74 17.79 -7.04
C ASP A 153 5.14 17.17 -6.92
N TYR A 154 5.89 17.25 -7.99
CA TYR A 154 7.23 16.66 -8.10
C TYR A 154 8.22 17.19 -7.07
N GLU A 155 8.08 18.47 -6.69
CA GLU A 155 8.97 19.09 -5.70
C GLU A 155 8.77 18.48 -4.32
N LYS A 156 7.51 18.32 -3.87
CA LYS A 156 7.22 17.67 -2.58
C LYS A 156 7.62 16.21 -2.58
N ILE A 157 7.40 15.49 -3.69
CA ILE A 157 7.85 14.11 -3.84
C ILE A 157 9.37 14.02 -3.70
N ALA A 158 10.13 14.91 -4.34
CA ALA A 158 11.59 14.94 -4.26
C ALA A 158 12.08 15.30 -2.85
N VAL A 159 11.43 16.26 -2.17
CA VAL A 159 11.74 16.61 -0.77
C VAL A 159 11.49 15.43 0.16
N LEU A 160 10.34 14.76 0.02
CA LEU A 160 10.02 13.59 0.82
C LEU A 160 11.03 12.45 0.57
N ARG A 161 11.39 12.19 -0.69
CA ARG A 161 12.41 11.18 -1.03
C ARG A 161 13.75 11.47 -0.36
N ARG A 162 14.18 12.72 -0.35
CA ARG A 162 15.43 13.13 0.30
C ARG A 162 15.38 12.97 1.82
N ARG A 163 14.24 13.28 2.47
CA ARG A 163 14.04 13.07 3.92
C ARG A 163 14.08 11.60 4.33
N LEU A 164 13.59 10.73 3.45
CA LEU A 164 13.58 9.28 3.65
C LEU A 164 14.86 8.61 3.13
N ASP A 165 15.89 9.39 2.77
CA ASP A 165 17.16 8.82 2.33
C ASP A 165 17.79 8.00 3.46
N SER A 166 17.86 6.71 3.23
CA SER A 166 18.24 5.70 4.21
C SER A 166 19.62 5.15 3.93
N LYS A 167 20.66 5.99 4.00
CA LYS A 167 22.05 5.50 3.86
C LYS A 167 22.30 4.37 4.85
N GLY A 168 22.12 3.12 4.40
CA GLY A 168 22.39 1.90 5.20
C GLY A 168 21.17 1.19 5.79
N ALA A 169 20.00 1.80 5.89
CA ALA A 169 18.74 1.10 6.18
C ALA A 169 18.03 0.76 4.87
N MET A 170 17.46 -0.44 4.75
CA MET A 170 16.65 -0.83 3.59
C MET A 170 15.18 -0.89 4.04
N PRO A 171 14.45 0.24 4.03
CA PRO A 171 13.06 0.25 4.42
C PRO A 171 12.21 -0.52 3.41
N GLU A 172 11.20 -1.21 3.89
CA GLU A 172 10.09 -1.66 3.05
C GLU A 172 9.14 -0.48 2.82
N VAL A 173 9.09 -0.01 1.59
CA VAL A 173 8.23 1.10 1.19
C VAL A 173 6.97 0.56 0.57
N TYR A 174 5.82 1.02 1.03
CA TYR A 174 4.51 0.68 0.48
C TYR A 174 3.84 1.93 -0.08
N LEU A 175 3.38 1.82 -1.33
CA LEU A 175 2.58 2.88 -1.95
C LEU A 175 1.11 2.70 -1.55
N THR A 176 0.56 3.66 -0.83
CA THR A 176 -0.85 3.65 -0.43
C THR A 176 -1.69 4.41 -1.45
N MET A 177 -2.76 3.79 -1.93
CA MET A 177 -3.76 4.38 -2.82
C MET A 177 -5.17 3.94 -2.44
N THR A 178 -6.19 4.66 -2.90
CA THR A 178 -7.59 4.28 -2.67
C THR A 178 -8.16 3.48 -3.84
N ALA A 179 -9.02 2.52 -3.55
CA ALA A 179 -9.74 1.73 -4.55
C ALA A 179 -10.61 2.59 -5.49
N MET A 180 -11.04 3.77 -5.02
CA MET A 180 -11.86 4.71 -5.79
C MET A 180 -11.08 5.54 -6.82
N THR A 181 -9.76 5.35 -6.93
CA THR A 181 -8.92 6.11 -7.86
C THR A 181 -9.20 5.68 -9.30
N LYS A 182 -9.35 6.63 -10.23
CA LYS A 182 -9.53 6.34 -11.65
C LYS A 182 -8.31 5.61 -12.21
N ALA A 183 -8.51 4.70 -13.16
CA ALA A 183 -7.43 3.92 -13.78
C ALA A 183 -6.28 4.79 -14.34
N SER A 184 -6.59 5.94 -14.98
CA SER A 184 -5.58 6.88 -15.47
C SER A 184 -4.70 7.42 -14.34
N ASP A 185 -5.35 7.88 -13.26
CA ASP A 185 -4.67 8.49 -12.12
C ASP A 185 -3.86 7.43 -11.34
N MET A 186 -4.37 6.19 -11.23
CA MET A 186 -3.60 5.08 -10.65
C MET A 186 -2.29 4.84 -11.42
N LYS A 187 -2.33 4.83 -12.76
CA LYS A 187 -1.13 4.66 -13.58
C LYS A 187 -0.11 5.77 -13.37
N GLU A 188 -0.57 7.01 -13.28
CA GLU A 188 0.28 8.15 -12.99
C GLU A 188 0.87 8.06 -11.57
N ILE A 189 0.07 7.73 -10.56
CA ILE A 189 0.52 7.54 -9.18
C ILE A 189 1.59 6.45 -9.11
N LEU A 190 1.32 5.28 -9.68
CA LEU A 190 2.28 4.16 -9.70
C LEU A 190 3.62 4.61 -10.32
N GLN A 191 3.57 5.36 -11.42
CA GLN A 191 4.76 5.84 -12.11
C GLN A 191 5.52 6.92 -11.31
N GLN A 192 4.82 7.92 -10.77
CA GLN A 192 5.47 9.02 -10.07
C GLN A 192 6.11 8.61 -8.74
N PHE A 193 5.51 7.64 -8.06
CA PHE A 193 6.04 7.13 -6.81
C PHE A 193 7.13 6.05 -6.97
N GLU A 194 7.50 5.65 -8.21
CA GLU A 194 8.64 4.75 -8.45
C GLU A 194 9.98 5.30 -7.90
N ILE A 195 10.11 6.60 -7.74
CA ILE A 195 11.28 7.24 -7.12
C ILE A 195 11.55 6.71 -5.68
N PHE A 196 10.53 6.19 -5.00
CA PHE A 196 10.68 5.59 -3.68
C PHE A 196 11.05 4.09 -3.74
N SER A 197 11.12 3.49 -4.92
CA SER A 197 11.37 2.06 -5.12
C SER A 197 10.45 1.19 -4.25
N TYR A 198 9.14 1.52 -4.22
CA TYR A 198 8.18 0.84 -3.36
C TYR A 198 8.04 -0.65 -3.71
N ASN A 199 7.91 -1.46 -2.67
CA ASN A 199 7.87 -2.92 -2.78
C ASN A 199 6.50 -3.43 -3.27
N SER A 200 5.43 -2.83 -2.75
CA SER A 200 4.05 -3.26 -3.01
C SER A 200 3.07 -2.11 -2.77
N VAL A 201 1.81 -2.34 -3.11
CA VAL A 201 0.73 -1.37 -2.95
C VAL A 201 -0.14 -1.73 -1.74
N ILE A 202 -0.57 -0.72 -1.00
CA ILE A 202 -1.65 -0.81 -0.02
C ILE A 202 -2.90 -0.19 -0.63
N VAL A 203 -3.98 -0.93 -0.65
CA VAL A 203 -5.27 -0.46 -1.16
C VAL A 203 -6.19 -0.16 0.01
N THR A 204 -6.73 1.05 0.05
CA THR A 204 -7.63 1.51 1.10
C THR A 204 -9.03 1.81 0.55
N LYS A 205 -10.01 1.94 1.43
CA LYS A 205 -11.39 2.36 1.09
C LYS A 205 -12.07 1.43 0.10
N LEU A 206 -11.82 0.13 0.22
CA LEU A 206 -12.53 -0.89 -0.56
C LEU A 206 -14.02 -0.94 -0.25
N ASP A 207 -14.39 -0.55 0.96
CA ASP A 207 -15.77 -0.44 1.45
C ASP A 207 -16.53 0.75 0.85
N GLU A 208 -15.83 1.72 0.24
CA GLU A 208 -16.42 2.90 -0.38
C GLU A 208 -16.72 2.71 -1.89
N THR A 209 -16.42 1.55 -2.49
CA THR A 209 -16.68 1.28 -3.93
C THR A 209 -17.33 -0.07 -4.16
N GLY A 210 -18.24 -0.13 -5.13
CA GLY A 210 -18.85 -1.38 -5.61
C GLY A 210 -18.10 -2.06 -6.74
N CYS A 211 -17.12 -1.38 -7.37
CA CYS A 211 -16.39 -1.88 -8.55
C CYS A 211 -14.88 -1.71 -8.35
N ILE A 212 -14.13 -2.79 -8.55
CA ILE A 212 -12.67 -2.81 -8.39
C ILE A 212 -11.94 -3.35 -9.63
N GLY A 213 -12.63 -3.56 -10.73
CA GLY A 213 -12.04 -4.11 -11.96
C GLY A 213 -10.96 -3.21 -12.57
N ASN A 214 -11.13 -1.88 -12.45
CA ASN A 214 -10.12 -0.90 -12.84
C ASN A 214 -8.82 -1.06 -12.03
N LEU A 215 -8.92 -1.25 -10.70
CA LEU A 215 -7.79 -1.48 -9.81
C LEU A 215 -7.04 -2.78 -10.19
N ILE A 216 -7.77 -3.89 -10.31
CA ILE A 216 -7.21 -5.19 -10.67
C ILE A 216 -6.50 -5.10 -12.03
N SER A 217 -7.16 -4.51 -13.03
CA SER A 217 -6.62 -4.33 -14.38
C SER A 217 -5.31 -3.54 -14.39
N VAL A 218 -5.23 -2.45 -13.60
CA VAL A 218 -4.04 -1.60 -13.54
C VAL A 218 -2.90 -2.30 -12.80
N LEU A 219 -3.19 -2.99 -11.69
CA LEU A 219 -2.17 -3.72 -10.93
C LEU A 219 -1.60 -4.89 -11.72
N ASP A 220 -2.45 -5.64 -12.47
CA ASP A 220 -2.00 -6.70 -13.38
C ASP A 220 -1.12 -6.13 -14.50
N GLU A 221 -1.56 -5.05 -15.18
CA GLU A 221 -0.80 -4.37 -16.25
C GLU A 221 0.57 -3.90 -15.76
N LYS A 222 0.63 -3.33 -14.56
CA LYS A 222 1.86 -2.79 -13.96
C LYS A 222 2.66 -3.83 -13.17
N ASN A 223 2.20 -5.07 -13.12
CA ASN A 223 2.83 -6.17 -12.40
C ASN A 223 3.10 -5.83 -10.91
N LYS A 224 2.14 -5.19 -10.24
CA LYS A 224 2.27 -4.77 -8.85
C LYS A 224 1.52 -5.72 -7.91
N SER A 225 2.12 -6.00 -6.75
CA SER A 225 1.52 -6.81 -5.69
C SER A 225 0.83 -5.96 -4.64
N ILE A 226 -0.16 -6.53 -3.96
CA ILE A 226 -0.90 -5.92 -2.86
C ILE A 226 -0.31 -6.42 -1.54
N ALA A 227 0.05 -5.50 -0.64
CA ALA A 227 0.57 -5.82 0.69
C ALA A 227 -0.54 -5.90 1.75
N TYR A 228 -1.42 -4.89 1.77
CA TYR A 228 -2.54 -4.78 2.70
C TYR A 228 -3.79 -4.25 1.99
N LEU A 229 -4.96 -4.63 2.51
CA LEU A 229 -6.28 -4.18 2.09
C LEU A 229 -7.01 -3.53 3.26
#